data_6ed0ef7e31426a17cc508bfaa6586789
#
_entry.id   6ed0ef7e31426a17cc508bfaa6586789
#
_cell.length_a   1.000
_cell.length_b   1.000
_cell.length_c   1.000
_cell.angle_alpha   90.00
_cell.angle_beta   90.00
_cell.angle_gamma   90.00
#
_symmetry.space_group_name_H-M   'P 1'
#
loop_
_entity.id
_entity.type
_entity.pdbx_description
1 polymer ?
#
loop_
_entity_poly.entity_id
_entity_poly.type
_entity_poly.pdbx_seq_one_letter_code
_entity_poly.pdbx_strand_id
1 'polypeptide(L)'
;MKRVRFWGTRGSLPVALTASQVRARLIHAVREAAGRSFASDDAAGTYVDQLGFSIAGTFGGNTSCVDIDTGDPDYVICDLGSGARPFGQWLLARHGPATPQRYHVFMSHVHWDHIMGLPFFAPAYIPGNRITIYGGHEELESALRRQMDRPSFPVDFSAFKADIRFVHLEPGRAHDIAGMNVTLLRQRHTGDSYGYRFEQRDRVVVYSTDSEHEPGDASEAQRFVEFFRGADLVVFDAMYSLADAVSVKADWGHSSNVVGVELCQAAGVAHLCLFHHEPASDDATLAGVLADTRSLEQITRNGRPLHVTSAYDGLEIAL
;
A
#
# COMPACT_ATOMS: atom_id res chain seq x y z
N MET A 1 17.67 -0.64 -2.42
CA MET A 1 16.36 -1.35 -2.43
C MET A 1 16.24 -2.19 -3.70
N LYS A 2 15.53 -3.32 -3.66
CA LYS A 2 15.38 -4.25 -4.79
C LYS A 2 13.97 -4.25 -5.36
N ARG A 3 12.95 -4.24 -4.50
CA ARG A 3 11.54 -4.30 -4.89
C ARG A 3 10.62 -3.85 -3.76
N VAL A 4 9.39 -3.53 -4.14
CA VAL A 4 8.27 -3.27 -3.23
C VAL A 4 7.18 -4.31 -3.49
N ARG A 5 6.63 -4.91 -2.43
CA ARG A 5 5.54 -5.90 -2.50
C ARG A 5 4.32 -5.42 -1.74
N PHE A 6 3.16 -5.69 -2.32
CA PHE A 6 1.87 -5.26 -1.78
C PHE A 6 1.13 -6.48 -1.22
N TRP A 7 0.82 -6.44 0.05
CA TRP A 7 0.08 -7.50 0.77
C TRP A 7 -1.36 -7.09 1.04
N GLY A 8 -1.65 -5.80 0.95
CA GLY A 8 -2.96 -5.22 1.08
C GLY A 8 -2.98 -3.83 0.50
N THR A 9 -4.04 -3.50 -0.26
CA THR A 9 -4.11 -2.32 -1.13
C THR A 9 -5.43 -1.57 -1.03
N ARG A 10 -6.41 -2.10 -0.28
CA ARG A 10 -7.71 -1.47 -0.04
C ARG A 10 -7.65 -0.43 1.07
N GLY A 11 -8.45 0.61 0.93
CA GLY A 11 -8.73 1.58 1.98
C GLY A 11 -9.90 1.16 2.85
N SER A 12 -10.00 1.75 4.01
CA SER A 12 -11.08 1.69 5.00
C SER A 12 -11.44 0.28 5.49
N LEU A 13 -11.73 -0.66 4.62
CA LEU A 13 -12.22 -2.01 4.98
C LEU A 13 -11.69 -3.09 4.03
N PRO A 14 -11.44 -4.32 4.54
CA PRO A 14 -11.18 -5.46 3.68
C PRO A 14 -12.38 -5.79 2.79
N VAL A 15 -12.13 -6.14 1.54
CA VAL A 15 -13.15 -6.45 0.54
C VAL A 15 -12.93 -7.85 -0.03
N ALA A 16 -13.90 -8.74 0.14
CA ALA A 16 -13.87 -10.07 -0.45
C ALA A 16 -14.70 -10.12 -1.74
N LEU A 17 -14.22 -10.86 -2.74
CA LEU A 17 -15.03 -11.21 -3.89
C LEU A 17 -16.22 -12.06 -3.48
N THR A 18 -17.42 -11.69 -3.94
CA THR A 18 -18.62 -12.49 -3.74
C THR A 18 -18.70 -13.67 -4.72
N ALA A 19 -19.44 -14.71 -4.36
CA ALA A 19 -19.65 -15.85 -5.25
C ALA A 19 -20.26 -15.43 -6.60
N SER A 20 -21.12 -14.41 -6.62
CA SER A 20 -21.71 -13.89 -7.86
C SER A 20 -20.67 -13.20 -8.75
N GLN A 21 -19.73 -12.44 -8.19
CA GLN A 21 -18.64 -11.81 -8.94
C GLN A 21 -17.68 -12.85 -9.53
N VAL A 22 -17.28 -13.86 -8.75
CA VAL A 22 -16.45 -14.97 -9.25
C VAL A 22 -17.19 -15.70 -10.39
N ARG A 23 -18.48 -16.01 -10.23
CA ARG A 23 -19.28 -16.66 -11.28
C ARG A 23 -19.38 -15.81 -12.53
N ALA A 24 -19.56 -14.50 -12.43
CA ALA A 24 -19.62 -13.60 -13.58
C ALA A 24 -18.34 -13.61 -14.38
N ARG A 25 -17.18 -13.59 -13.71
CA ARG A 25 -15.84 -13.67 -14.34
C ARG A 25 -15.63 -15.00 -15.06
N LEU A 26 -16.00 -16.12 -14.44
CA LEU A 26 -15.93 -17.43 -15.05
C LEU A 26 -16.79 -17.51 -16.33
N ILE A 27 -18.03 -16.98 -16.30
CA ILE A 27 -18.90 -16.91 -17.47
C ILE A 27 -18.24 -16.07 -18.59
N HIS A 28 -17.67 -14.90 -18.23
CA HIS A 28 -16.98 -14.06 -19.20
C HIS A 28 -15.82 -14.80 -19.84
N ALA A 29 -14.92 -15.37 -19.03
CA ALA A 29 -13.76 -16.13 -19.53
C ALA A 29 -14.15 -17.30 -20.43
N VAL A 30 -15.19 -18.06 -20.07
CA VAL A 30 -15.71 -19.17 -20.89
C VAL A 30 -16.29 -18.68 -22.22
N ARG A 31 -17.00 -17.55 -22.23
CA ARG A 31 -17.55 -16.96 -23.46
C ARG A 31 -16.43 -16.47 -24.40
N GLU A 32 -15.42 -15.83 -23.87
CA GLU A 32 -14.24 -15.38 -24.65
C GLU A 32 -13.41 -16.56 -25.19
N ALA A 33 -13.44 -17.71 -24.51
CA ALA A 33 -12.80 -18.95 -24.93
C ALA A 33 -13.61 -19.72 -25.97
N ALA A 34 -14.82 -19.25 -26.37
CA ALA A 34 -15.68 -19.99 -27.31
C ALA A 34 -14.96 -20.32 -28.63
N GLY A 35 -15.02 -21.58 -29.03
CA GLY A 35 -14.35 -22.10 -30.22
C GLY A 35 -12.84 -22.33 -30.07
N ARG A 36 -12.26 -22.12 -28.89
CA ARG A 36 -10.85 -22.44 -28.60
C ARG A 36 -10.72 -23.86 -28.05
N SER A 37 -9.55 -24.46 -28.27
CA SER A 37 -9.15 -25.75 -27.70
C SER A 37 -7.79 -25.57 -27.02
N PHE A 38 -7.64 -26.07 -25.79
CA PHE A 38 -6.42 -25.98 -25.03
C PHE A 38 -5.82 -27.36 -24.83
N ALA A 39 -4.60 -27.56 -25.33
CA ALA A 39 -3.91 -28.86 -25.29
C ALA A 39 -3.30 -29.17 -23.91
N SER A 40 -3.16 -28.17 -23.04
CA SER A 40 -2.58 -28.29 -21.71
C SER A 40 -3.06 -27.16 -20.79
N ASP A 41 -2.81 -27.30 -19.48
CA ASP A 41 -3.06 -26.26 -18.49
C ASP A 41 -2.22 -25.01 -18.76
N ASP A 42 -0.99 -25.15 -19.25
CA ASP A 42 -0.12 -24.03 -19.64
C ASP A 42 -0.72 -23.22 -20.80
N ALA A 43 -1.29 -23.91 -21.80
CA ALA A 43 -1.98 -23.25 -22.93
C ALA A 43 -3.24 -22.51 -22.45
N ALA A 44 -3.98 -23.09 -21.53
CA ALA A 44 -5.14 -22.44 -20.89
C ALA A 44 -4.68 -21.25 -20.01
N GLY A 45 -3.61 -21.40 -19.25
CA GLY A 45 -3.01 -20.33 -18.44
C GLY A 45 -2.58 -19.15 -19.30
N THR A 46 -1.85 -19.39 -20.40
CA THR A 46 -1.46 -18.35 -21.35
C THR A 46 -2.66 -17.58 -21.90
N TYR A 47 -3.76 -18.27 -22.13
CA TYR A 47 -5.00 -17.63 -22.57
C TYR A 47 -5.62 -16.76 -21.46
N VAL A 48 -5.66 -17.26 -20.23
CA VAL A 48 -6.16 -16.50 -19.06
C VAL A 48 -5.34 -15.23 -18.85
N ASP A 49 -4.01 -15.28 -19.02
CA ASP A 49 -3.11 -14.13 -18.90
C ASP A 49 -3.39 -13.04 -19.97
N GLN A 50 -4.06 -13.38 -21.08
CA GLN A 50 -4.48 -12.43 -22.11
C GLN A 50 -5.81 -11.75 -21.81
N LEU A 51 -6.59 -12.28 -20.86
CA LEU A 51 -7.81 -11.63 -20.41
C LEU A 51 -7.47 -10.36 -19.62
N GLY A 52 -8.38 -9.39 -19.62
CA GLY A 52 -8.23 -8.20 -18.80
C GLY A 52 -8.08 -8.54 -17.30
N PHE A 53 -7.26 -7.80 -16.60
CA PHE A 53 -6.94 -8.06 -15.18
C PHE A 53 -8.17 -8.14 -14.28
N SER A 54 -9.22 -7.34 -14.55
CA SER A 54 -10.50 -7.41 -13.83
C SER A 54 -11.27 -8.73 -14.01
N ILE A 55 -10.89 -9.56 -15.00
CA ILE A 55 -11.47 -10.88 -15.23
C ILE A 55 -10.55 -11.97 -14.69
N ALA A 56 -9.27 -11.95 -15.05
CA ALA A 56 -8.29 -12.96 -14.70
C ALA A 56 -7.73 -12.80 -13.26
N GLY A 57 -7.81 -11.59 -12.69
CA GLY A 57 -7.26 -11.24 -11.39
C GLY A 57 -8.23 -10.47 -10.50
N THR A 58 -7.67 -9.84 -9.48
CA THR A 58 -8.38 -8.90 -8.59
C THR A 58 -7.38 -7.88 -8.05
N PHE A 59 -7.82 -6.63 -7.85
CA PHE A 59 -7.01 -5.62 -7.17
C PHE A 59 -6.85 -5.88 -5.67
N GLY A 60 -7.31 -7.05 -5.20
CA GLY A 60 -7.12 -7.51 -3.85
C GLY A 60 -8.25 -7.11 -2.91
N GLY A 61 -8.15 -7.61 -1.69
CA GLY A 61 -9.18 -7.42 -0.67
C GLY A 61 -8.62 -7.08 0.70
N ASN A 62 -7.30 -7.11 0.90
CA ASN A 62 -6.67 -6.73 2.16
C ASN A 62 -6.43 -5.22 2.23
N THR A 63 -6.45 -4.68 3.45
CA THR A 63 -6.09 -3.29 3.73
C THR A 63 -4.58 -3.12 3.91
N SER A 64 -4.13 -1.87 3.92
CA SER A 64 -2.78 -1.36 3.77
C SER A 64 -1.68 -2.16 4.46
N CYS A 65 -0.85 -2.84 3.67
CA CYS A 65 0.39 -3.46 4.12
C CYS A 65 1.35 -3.60 2.94
N VAL A 66 2.50 -2.95 3.02
CA VAL A 66 3.51 -2.91 1.95
C VAL A 66 4.87 -3.28 2.51
N ASP A 67 5.61 -4.14 1.83
CA ASP A 67 6.95 -4.59 2.20
C ASP A 67 7.98 -4.03 1.21
N ILE A 68 9.06 -3.45 1.71
CA ILE A 68 10.20 -2.93 0.94
C ILE A 68 11.39 -3.85 1.13
N ASP A 69 11.73 -4.62 0.12
CA ASP A 69 12.95 -5.46 0.10
C ASP A 69 14.17 -4.57 -0.14
N THR A 70 14.90 -4.28 0.93
CA THR A 70 16.12 -3.48 0.90
C THR A 70 17.32 -4.26 0.36
N GLY A 71 17.20 -5.58 0.27
CA GLY A 71 18.32 -6.49 -0.01
C GLY A 71 19.14 -6.87 1.24
N ASP A 72 18.82 -6.29 2.38
CA ASP A 72 19.37 -6.61 3.69
C ASP A 72 18.47 -7.65 4.40
N PRO A 73 18.94 -8.30 5.47
CA PRO A 73 18.16 -9.37 6.12
C PRO A 73 16.93 -8.85 6.91
N ASP A 74 16.88 -7.57 7.22
CA ASP A 74 15.79 -6.98 8.00
C ASP A 74 14.58 -6.67 7.10
N TYR A 75 13.38 -6.83 7.63
CA TYR A 75 12.13 -6.53 6.93
C TYR A 75 11.69 -5.10 7.19
N VAL A 76 11.35 -4.38 6.12
CA VAL A 76 10.84 -3.01 6.17
C VAL A 76 9.38 -3.03 5.70
N ILE A 77 8.48 -2.55 6.53
CA ILE A 77 7.03 -2.69 6.35
C ILE A 77 6.39 -1.32 6.53
N CYS A 78 5.50 -0.96 5.62
CA CYS A 78 4.61 0.19 5.76
C CYS A 78 3.20 -0.33 6.08
N ASP A 79 2.69 0.05 7.23
CA ASP A 79 1.41 -0.28 7.82
C ASP A 79 1.15 -1.78 8.11
N LEU A 80 0.24 -2.01 9.05
CA LEU A 80 -0.18 -3.33 9.52
C LEU A 80 -1.69 -3.51 9.40
N GLY A 81 -2.24 -3.15 8.23
CA GLY A 81 -3.62 -3.49 7.88
C GLY A 81 -3.81 -5.00 7.72
N SER A 82 -4.97 -5.43 7.23
CA SER A 82 -5.28 -6.86 7.15
C SER A 82 -4.29 -7.66 6.29
N GLY A 83 -3.57 -7.00 5.36
CA GLY A 83 -2.47 -7.58 4.59
C GLY A 83 -1.30 -8.09 5.42
N ALA A 84 -1.14 -7.63 6.66
CA ALA A 84 -0.11 -8.13 7.57
C ALA A 84 -0.29 -9.62 7.91
N ARG A 85 -1.53 -10.14 7.87
CA ARG A 85 -1.81 -11.55 8.11
C ARG A 85 -1.19 -12.46 7.04
N PRO A 86 -1.51 -12.35 5.73
CA PRO A 86 -0.88 -13.17 4.70
C PRO A 86 0.63 -12.93 4.62
N PHE A 87 1.11 -11.71 4.84
CA PHE A 87 2.54 -11.44 4.92
C PHE A 87 3.22 -12.21 6.07
N GLY A 88 2.64 -12.17 7.27
CA GLY A 88 3.15 -12.94 8.40
C GLY A 88 3.17 -14.45 8.15
N GLN A 89 2.17 -15.00 7.45
CA GLN A 89 2.14 -16.41 7.04
C GLN A 89 3.25 -16.75 6.03
N TRP A 90 3.48 -15.88 5.05
CA TRP A 90 4.57 -16.03 4.08
C TRP A 90 5.94 -16.02 4.77
N LEU A 91 6.15 -15.10 5.73
CA LEU A 91 7.38 -15.05 6.54
C LEU A 91 7.60 -16.34 7.33
N LEU A 92 6.54 -16.83 7.96
CA LEU A 92 6.59 -18.07 8.74
C LEU A 92 6.91 -19.29 7.85
N ALA A 93 6.31 -19.38 6.68
CA ALA A 93 6.60 -20.42 5.71
C ALA A 93 8.06 -20.36 5.21
N ARG A 94 8.62 -19.14 5.08
CA ARG A 94 9.98 -18.92 4.58
C ARG A 94 11.06 -19.22 5.61
N HIS A 95 10.87 -18.82 6.87
CA HIS A 95 11.91 -18.87 7.92
C HIS A 95 11.64 -19.92 9.00
N GLY A 96 10.39 -20.37 9.12
CA GLY A 96 9.95 -21.17 10.26
C GLY A 96 9.90 -20.35 11.56
N PRO A 97 9.39 -20.94 12.65
CA PRO A 97 9.25 -20.25 13.93
C PRO A 97 10.55 -20.19 14.76
N ALA A 98 11.60 -20.90 14.34
CA ALA A 98 12.83 -21.04 15.13
C ALA A 98 13.93 -20.05 14.74
N THR A 99 13.76 -19.28 13.66
CA THR A 99 14.77 -18.34 13.17
C THR A 99 14.34 -16.92 13.46
N PRO A 100 14.89 -16.25 14.50
CA PRO A 100 14.55 -14.87 14.83
C PRO A 100 14.83 -13.91 13.68
N GLN A 101 13.90 -12.99 13.46
CA GLN A 101 13.95 -11.96 12.43
C GLN A 101 13.81 -10.56 13.03
N ARG A 102 14.21 -9.55 12.27
CA ARG A 102 14.03 -8.14 12.63
C ARG A 102 13.09 -7.46 11.65
N TYR A 103 12.19 -6.66 12.22
CA TYR A 103 11.13 -5.96 11.49
C TYR A 103 11.15 -4.47 11.84
N HIS A 104 11.16 -3.62 10.84
CA HIS A 104 11.02 -2.18 10.93
C HIS A 104 9.68 -1.81 10.31
N VAL A 105 8.72 -1.45 11.16
CA VAL A 105 7.35 -1.14 10.74
C VAL A 105 7.16 0.38 10.81
N PHE A 106 6.81 0.99 9.69
CA PHE A 106 6.55 2.42 9.57
C PHE A 106 5.03 2.63 9.46
N MET A 107 4.44 3.22 10.49
CA MET A 107 3.00 3.46 10.54
C MET A 107 2.67 4.82 9.96
N SER A 108 1.85 4.86 8.91
CA SER A 108 1.34 6.10 8.35
C SER A 108 0.44 6.81 9.35
N HIS A 109 -0.50 6.09 9.94
CA HIS A 109 -1.38 6.55 10.99
C HIS A 109 -2.08 5.38 11.72
N VAL A 110 -3.08 5.66 12.55
CA VAL A 110 -3.67 4.67 13.45
C VAL A 110 -5.15 4.36 13.19
N HIS A 111 -5.65 4.62 11.96
CA HIS A 111 -6.97 4.14 11.57
C HIS A 111 -6.99 2.61 11.48
N TRP A 112 -8.16 2.02 11.62
CA TRP A 112 -8.30 0.56 11.74
C TRP A 112 -7.72 -0.21 10.58
N ASP A 113 -7.93 0.26 9.38
CA ASP A 113 -7.44 -0.41 8.17
C ASP A 113 -5.91 -0.40 8.02
N HIS A 114 -5.22 0.40 8.82
CA HIS A 114 -3.76 0.42 8.91
C HIS A 114 -3.20 -0.34 10.10
N ILE A 115 -4.03 -0.67 11.10
CA ILE A 115 -3.55 -1.35 12.31
C ILE A 115 -4.20 -2.72 12.56
N MET A 116 -5.36 -3.04 11.95
CA MET A 116 -6.18 -4.21 12.27
C MET A 116 -5.49 -5.56 12.05
N GLY A 117 -4.43 -5.59 11.27
CA GLY A 117 -3.67 -6.81 10.99
C GLY A 117 -2.62 -7.16 12.05
N LEU A 118 -2.21 -6.22 12.90
CA LEU A 118 -1.21 -6.49 13.95
C LEU A 118 -1.57 -7.68 14.84
N PRO A 119 -2.80 -7.82 15.35
CA PRO A 119 -3.19 -8.98 16.16
C PRO A 119 -3.07 -10.33 15.43
N PHE A 120 -3.00 -10.31 14.11
CA PHE A 120 -2.90 -11.50 13.24
C PHE A 120 -1.51 -11.64 12.58
N PHE A 121 -0.57 -10.75 12.92
CA PHE A 121 0.79 -10.79 12.40
C PHE A 121 1.60 -11.85 13.13
N ALA A 122 1.66 -13.05 12.57
CA ALA A 122 2.30 -14.23 13.18
C ALA A 122 3.71 -13.97 13.77
N PRO A 123 4.60 -13.18 13.14
CA PRO A 123 5.91 -12.87 13.70
C PRO A 123 5.88 -12.21 15.09
N ALA A 124 4.81 -11.52 15.48
CA ALA A 124 4.70 -10.89 16.81
C ALA A 124 4.58 -11.91 17.94
N TYR A 125 4.16 -13.14 17.65
CA TYR A 125 4.02 -14.21 18.63
C TYR A 125 5.27 -15.11 18.74
N ILE A 126 6.31 -14.85 17.96
CA ILE A 126 7.52 -15.69 17.92
C ILE A 126 8.58 -15.10 18.86
N PRO A 127 9.00 -15.86 19.89
CA PRO A 127 10.09 -15.42 20.78
C PRO A 127 11.39 -15.18 20.01
N GLY A 128 12.11 -14.14 20.38
CA GLY A 128 13.38 -13.75 19.75
C GLY A 128 13.24 -12.83 18.55
N ASN A 129 12.06 -12.70 17.95
CA ASN A 129 11.81 -11.66 16.95
C ASN A 129 11.90 -10.28 17.59
N ARG A 130 12.39 -9.32 16.81
CA ARG A 130 12.44 -7.90 17.20
C ARG A 130 11.61 -7.09 16.22
N ILE A 131 10.64 -6.34 16.73
CA ILE A 131 9.75 -5.51 15.93
C ILE A 131 9.89 -4.08 16.45
N THR A 132 10.40 -3.18 15.62
CA THR A 132 10.43 -1.76 15.96
C THR A 132 9.37 -1.06 15.12
N ILE A 133 8.43 -0.42 15.79
CA ILE A 133 7.30 0.29 15.18
C ILE A 133 7.58 1.78 15.28
N TYR A 134 7.67 2.43 14.13
CA TYR A 134 7.97 3.85 13.97
C TYR A 134 6.71 4.60 13.55
N GLY A 135 6.55 5.83 14.01
CA GLY A 135 5.47 6.73 13.58
C GLY A 135 5.65 8.14 14.08
N GLY A 136 4.88 9.07 13.50
CA GLY A 136 4.85 10.47 13.90
C GLY A 136 3.79 10.80 14.96
N HIS A 137 2.97 9.83 15.40
CA HIS A 137 1.92 10.03 16.39
C HIS A 137 2.42 9.70 17.80
N GLU A 138 2.14 10.57 18.76
CA GLU A 138 2.43 10.29 20.18
C GLU A 138 1.57 9.13 20.71
N GLU A 139 0.35 8.97 20.18
CA GLU A 139 -0.62 7.94 20.57
C GLU A 139 -0.37 6.58 19.92
N LEU A 140 0.67 6.42 19.09
CA LEU A 140 0.93 5.21 18.31
C LEU A 140 0.88 3.93 19.16
N GLU A 141 1.66 3.89 20.25
CA GLU A 141 1.68 2.73 21.15
C GLU A 141 0.33 2.49 21.80
N SER A 142 -0.30 3.54 22.31
CA SER A 142 -1.59 3.43 23.02
C SER A 142 -2.72 2.98 22.09
N ALA A 143 -2.72 3.42 20.83
CA ALA A 143 -3.69 2.99 19.82
C ALA A 143 -3.53 1.52 19.47
N LEU A 144 -2.30 1.06 19.22
CA LEU A 144 -2.01 -0.34 18.90
C LEU A 144 -2.28 -1.29 20.06
N ARG A 145 -2.10 -0.85 21.31
CA ARG A 145 -2.48 -1.64 22.48
C ARG A 145 -4.00 -1.70 22.65
N ARG A 146 -4.67 -0.56 22.58
CA ARG A 146 -6.12 -0.44 22.79
C ARG A 146 -6.94 -1.28 21.83
N GLN A 147 -6.54 -1.47 20.56
CA GLN A 147 -7.27 -2.34 19.64
C GLN A 147 -7.34 -3.80 20.11
N MET A 148 -6.41 -4.22 20.98
CA MET A 148 -6.36 -5.56 21.56
C MET A 148 -6.96 -5.64 22.97
N ASP A 149 -7.57 -4.56 23.48
CA ASP A 149 -8.17 -4.55 24.80
C ASP A 149 -9.52 -5.27 24.81
N ARG A 150 -9.81 -5.90 25.96
CA ARG A 150 -11.16 -6.45 26.23
C ARG A 150 -12.19 -5.32 26.36
N PRO A 151 -13.43 -5.54 25.92
CA PRO A 151 -14.00 -6.77 25.39
C PRO A 151 -13.83 -6.94 23.87
N SER A 152 -13.21 -5.99 23.16
CA SER A 152 -13.18 -5.95 21.69
C SER A 152 -12.31 -7.03 21.08
N PHE A 153 -11.24 -7.45 21.79
CA PHE A 153 -10.35 -8.50 21.32
C PHE A 153 -10.09 -9.54 22.41
N PRO A 154 -10.02 -10.85 22.06
CA PRO A 154 -9.92 -11.93 23.06
C PRO A 154 -8.55 -12.05 23.71
N VAL A 155 -7.48 -11.51 23.07
CA VAL A 155 -6.09 -11.66 23.47
C VAL A 155 -5.47 -10.27 23.58
N ASP A 156 -4.95 -9.92 24.76
CA ASP A 156 -4.30 -8.63 24.97
C ASP A 156 -2.87 -8.59 24.43
N PHE A 157 -2.28 -7.39 24.37
CA PHE A 157 -0.96 -7.13 23.81
C PHE A 157 0.17 -7.93 24.48
N SER A 158 0.00 -8.37 25.74
CA SER A 158 1.00 -9.16 26.47
C SER A 158 1.16 -10.59 25.93
N ALA A 159 0.24 -11.05 25.08
CA ALA A 159 0.35 -12.33 24.40
C ALA A 159 1.48 -12.36 23.37
N PHE A 160 1.90 -11.22 22.86
CA PHE A 160 3.06 -11.13 21.96
C PHE A 160 4.33 -11.61 22.68
N LYS A 161 5.19 -12.31 21.95
CA LYS A 161 6.45 -12.87 22.46
C LYS A 161 7.68 -12.25 21.82
N ALA A 162 7.51 -11.48 20.76
CA ALA A 162 8.55 -10.66 20.16
C ALA A 162 8.93 -9.49 21.08
N ASP A 163 10.17 -9.00 20.97
CA ASP A 163 10.59 -7.71 21.55
C ASP A 163 10.02 -6.59 20.68
N ILE A 164 8.90 -5.99 21.12
CA ILE A 164 8.23 -4.91 20.39
C ILE A 164 8.59 -3.57 21.02
N ARG A 165 9.10 -2.64 20.20
CA ARG A 165 9.50 -1.30 20.61
C ARG A 165 8.79 -0.26 19.75
N PHE A 166 8.44 0.86 20.37
CA PHE A 166 7.84 2.01 19.70
C PHE A 166 8.84 3.16 19.65
N VAL A 167 8.95 3.81 18.51
CA VAL A 167 9.86 4.92 18.27
C VAL A 167 9.10 6.05 17.59
N HIS A 168 9.01 7.19 18.26
CA HIS A 168 8.48 8.40 17.67
C HIS A 168 9.51 9.03 16.73
N LEU A 169 9.09 9.39 15.52
CA LEU A 169 9.91 10.07 14.52
C LEU A 169 9.44 11.52 14.34
N GLU A 170 10.37 12.45 14.34
CA GLU A 170 10.09 13.86 14.11
C GLU A 170 9.89 14.13 12.61
N PRO A 171 8.74 14.72 12.18
CA PRO A 171 8.52 15.10 10.79
C PRO A 171 9.57 16.08 10.26
N GLY A 172 9.96 15.93 8.99
CA GLY A 172 10.95 16.79 8.33
C GLY A 172 12.40 16.51 8.71
N ARG A 173 12.65 15.61 9.65
CA ARG A 173 13.99 15.18 10.04
C ARG A 173 14.38 13.88 9.33
N ALA A 174 15.62 13.76 8.96
CA ALA A 174 16.20 12.53 8.43
C ALA A 174 16.62 11.58 9.57
N HIS A 175 16.27 10.31 9.44
CA HIS A 175 16.59 9.24 10.39
C HIS A 175 17.32 8.11 9.69
N ASP A 176 18.44 7.65 10.24
CA ASP A 176 19.14 6.45 9.75
C ASP A 176 18.51 5.21 10.39
N ILE A 177 17.76 4.45 9.62
CA ILE A 177 17.03 3.25 10.09
C ILE A 177 17.25 2.13 9.07
N ALA A 178 17.74 0.98 9.54
CA ALA A 178 17.96 -0.21 8.72
C ALA A 178 18.80 0.06 7.46
N GLY A 179 19.80 0.95 7.57
CA GLY A 179 20.67 1.35 6.45
C GLY A 179 19.99 2.20 5.37
N MET A 180 18.86 2.81 5.71
CA MET A 180 18.14 3.76 4.88
C MET A 180 18.11 5.13 5.55
N ASN A 181 18.17 6.19 4.75
CA ASN A 181 17.78 7.52 5.18
C ASN A 181 16.23 7.63 5.06
N VAL A 182 15.55 7.76 6.19
CA VAL A 182 14.08 7.82 6.25
C VAL A 182 13.66 9.20 6.69
N THR A 183 12.81 9.84 5.90
CA THR A 183 12.18 11.12 6.23
C THR A 183 10.67 10.94 6.21
N LEU A 184 9.95 11.56 7.16
CA LEU A 184 8.49 11.56 7.15
C LEU A 184 7.95 12.98 6.96
N LEU A 185 6.82 13.07 6.26
CA LEU A 185 6.08 14.29 5.98
C LEU A 185 4.67 14.15 6.54
N ARG A 186 4.21 15.14 7.32
CA ARG A 186 2.81 15.19 7.78
C ARG A 186 1.91 15.48 6.60
N GLN A 187 0.85 14.70 6.46
CA GLN A 187 -0.16 14.75 5.41
C GLN A 187 -1.51 15.16 6.02
N ARG A 188 -2.34 15.83 5.21
CA ARG A 188 -3.69 16.23 5.61
C ARG A 188 -4.61 15.01 5.58
N HIS A 189 -5.03 14.58 6.76
CA HIS A 189 -5.97 13.49 6.98
C HIS A 189 -6.62 13.64 8.34
N THR A 190 -7.79 13.03 8.59
CA THR A 190 -8.44 13.09 9.91
C THR A 190 -7.56 12.39 10.95
N GLY A 191 -7.09 13.14 11.94
CA GLY A 191 -6.14 12.65 12.96
C GLY A 191 -4.69 12.63 12.49
N ASP A 192 -4.38 13.28 11.38
CA ASP A 192 -3.10 13.28 10.68
C ASP A 192 -2.68 11.92 10.12
N SER A 193 -1.93 11.94 9.06
CA SER A 193 -1.19 10.82 8.52
C SER A 193 0.24 11.25 8.18
N TYR A 194 1.13 10.30 7.99
CA TYR A 194 2.53 10.58 7.64
C TYR A 194 2.94 9.77 6.43
N GLY A 195 3.39 10.48 5.38
CA GLY A 195 4.10 9.85 4.27
C GLY A 195 5.56 9.59 4.65
N TYR A 196 6.13 8.55 4.10
CA TYR A 196 7.53 8.17 4.30
C TYR A 196 8.31 8.19 3.00
N ARG A 197 9.48 8.82 3.01
CA ARG A 197 10.48 8.77 1.96
C ARG A 197 11.66 7.94 2.45
N PHE A 198 11.93 6.84 1.76
CA PHE A 198 13.01 5.91 2.00
C PHE A 198 14.08 6.10 0.93
N GLU A 199 15.30 6.35 1.35
CA GLU A 199 16.46 6.48 0.46
C GLU A 199 17.51 5.46 0.85
N GLN A 200 17.96 4.64 -0.10
CA GLN A 200 19.04 3.69 0.11
C GLN A 200 19.87 3.62 -1.16
N ARG A 201 21.16 4.02 -1.06
CA ARG A 201 22.08 4.14 -2.20
C ARG A 201 21.50 5.10 -3.25
N ASP A 202 21.22 4.60 -4.47
CA ASP A 202 20.67 5.32 -5.61
C ASP A 202 19.16 5.12 -5.79
N ARG A 203 18.48 4.51 -4.81
CA ARG A 203 17.05 4.19 -4.87
C ARG A 203 16.24 5.00 -3.88
N VAL A 204 15.10 5.47 -4.36
CA VAL A 204 14.15 6.26 -3.58
C VAL A 204 12.74 5.69 -3.73
N VAL A 205 12.12 5.34 -2.61
CA VAL A 205 10.72 4.92 -2.55
C VAL A 205 9.96 5.87 -1.63
N VAL A 206 8.79 6.32 -2.07
CA VAL A 206 7.88 7.11 -1.25
C VAL A 206 6.60 6.32 -1.02
N TYR A 207 6.17 6.23 0.24
CA TYR A 207 4.88 5.72 0.66
C TYR A 207 4.05 6.89 1.16
N SER A 208 3.01 7.28 0.42
CA SER A 208 2.15 8.44 0.67
C SER A 208 0.69 8.02 0.54
N THR A 209 0.20 7.31 1.55
CA THR A 209 -1.21 6.91 1.68
C THR A 209 -1.97 7.92 2.53
N ASP A 210 -3.29 7.92 2.42
CA ASP A 210 -4.21 8.73 3.25
C ASP A 210 -3.80 10.20 3.34
N SER A 211 -3.90 10.85 2.20
CA SER A 211 -3.49 12.25 2.03
C SER A 211 -4.46 12.99 1.15
N GLU A 212 -5.12 13.98 1.71
CA GLU A 212 -5.92 14.95 0.97
C GLU A 212 -5.05 16.13 0.52
N HIS A 213 -5.29 16.60 -0.68
CA HIS A 213 -4.60 17.75 -1.27
C HIS A 213 -5.60 18.85 -1.62
N GLU A 214 -5.39 20.04 -1.08
CA GLU A 214 -6.29 21.17 -1.33
C GLU A 214 -6.03 21.76 -2.73
N PRO A 215 -7.05 21.78 -3.62
CA PRO A 215 -6.90 22.39 -4.92
C PRO A 215 -6.54 23.88 -4.79
N GLY A 216 -5.42 24.27 -5.44
CA GLY A 216 -4.95 25.66 -5.45
C GLY A 216 -3.99 26.03 -4.32
N ASP A 217 -3.69 25.16 -3.37
CA ASP A 217 -2.61 25.37 -2.40
C ASP A 217 -1.25 25.02 -3.03
N ALA A 218 -0.68 26.03 -3.69
CA ALA A 218 0.64 25.89 -4.34
C ALA A 218 1.77 25.61 -3.33
N SER A 219 1.64 26.05 -2.08
CA SER A 219 2.65 25.83 -1.04
C SER A 219 2.63 24.35 -0.59
N GLU A 220 1.45 23.78 -0.39
CA GLU A 220 1.30 22.36 -0.09
C GLU A 220 1.79 21.51 -1.26
N ALA A 221 1.33 21.79 -2.48
CA ALA A 221 1.77 21.08 -3.68
C ALA A 221 3.30 21.09 -3.82
N GLN A 222 3.95 22.24 -3.60
CA GLN A 222 5.41 22.34 -3.67
C GLN A 222 6.11 21.46 -2.61
N ARG A 223 5.57 21.35 -1.40
CA ARG A 223 6.11 20.47 -0.36
C ARG A 223 6.07 19.00 -0.78
N PHE A 224 4.98 18.55 -1.39
CA PHE A 224 4.86 17.18 -1.90
C PHE A 224 5.75 16.95 -3.13
N VAL A 225 5.88 17.91 -4.04
CA VAL A 225 6.82 17.83 -5.16
C VAL A 225 8.25 17.65 -4.67
N GLU A 226 8.67 18.41 -3.64
CA GLU A 226 10.00 18.23 -3.04
C GLU A 226 10.14 16.86 -2.37
N PHE A 227 9.11 16.40 -1.65
CA PHE A 227 9.12 15.12 -0.95
C PHE A 227 9.15 13.92 -1.91
N PHE A 228 8.52 14.05 -3.09
CA PHE A 228 8.51 13.01 -4.13
C PHE A 228 9.70 13.11 -5.08
N ARG A 229 10.47 14.20 -5.05
CA ARG A 229 11.51 14.52 -6.03
C ARG A 229 12.38 13.34 -6.37
N GLY A 230 12.37 12.98 -7.68
CA GLY A 230 13.23 11.97 -8.26
C GLY A 230 13.02 10.55 -7.71
N ALA A 231 11.87 10.25 -7.09
CA ALA A 231 11.58 8.92 -6.60
C ALA A 231 11.50 7.89 -7.74
N ASP A 232 12.06 6.70 -7.50
CA ASP A 232 11.90 5.55 -8.39
C ASP A 232 10.45 5.05 -8.35
N LEU A 233 9.82 5.08 -7.17
CA LEU A 233 8.44 4.69 -6.95
C LEU A 233 7.76 5.59 -5.93
N VAL A 234 6.57 6.07 -6.26
CA VAL A 234 5.62 6.67 -5.31
C VAL A 234 4.39 5.76 -5.22
N VAL A 235 4.11 5.24 -4.03
CA VAL A 235 2.85 4.60 -3.66
C VAL A 235 1.93 5.69 -3.15
N PHE A 236 0.84 5.96 -3.87
CA PHE A 236 0.02 7.16 -3.68
C PHE A 236 -1.46 6.83 -3.47
N ASP A 237 -2.07 7.50 -2.50
CA ASP A 237 -3.52 7.47 -2.27
C ASP A 237 -4.29 7.97 -3.49
N ALA A 238 -5.06 7.09 -4.09
CA ALA A 238 -5.90 7.40 -5.24
C ALA A 238 -7.31 6.81 -5.04
N MET A 239 -7.85 6.99 -3.83
CA MET A 239 -9.12 6.41 -3.43
C MET A 239 -10.30 6.95 -4.21
N TYR A 240 -10.28 8.26 -4.54
CA TYR A 240 -11.41 8.95 -5.12
C TYR A 240 -11.18 9.35 -6.58
N SER A 241 -12.27 9.52 -7.34
CA SER A 241 -12.23 10.30 -8.56
C SER A 241 -12.00 11.79 -8.22
N LEU A 242 -11.47 12.56 -9.16
CA LEU A 242 -11.30 14.00 -8.94
C LEU A 242 -12.65 14.67 -8.60
N ALA A 243 -13.75 14.27 -9.28
CA ALA A 243 -15.06 14.82 -9.02
C ALA A 243 -15.54 14.55 -7.58
N ASP A 244 -15.31 13.35 -7.06
CA ASP A 244 -15.65 12.99 -5.68
C ASP A 244 -14.78 13.73 -4.68
N ALA A 245 -13.46 13.83 -4.92
CA ALA A 245 -12.50 14.45 -4.02
C ALA A 245 -12.76 15.93 -3.82
N VAL A 246 -13.27 16.65 -4.86
CA VAL A 246 -13.54 18.09 -4.78
C VAL A 246 -15.02 18.42 -4.48
N SER A 247 -15.85 17.42 -4.21
CA SER A 247 -17.28 17.63 -4.00
C SER A 247 -17.81 16.95 -2.75
N VAL A 248 -18.48 15.81 -2.91
CA VAL A 248 -19.16 15.12 -1.81
C VAL A 248 -18.23 14.45 -0.79
N LYS A 249 -16.97 14.23 -1.16
CA LYS A 249 -15.95 13.60 -0.32
C LYS A 249 -14.80 14.55 0.04
N ALA A 250 -14.96 15.85 -0.20
CA ALA A 250 -14.04 16.86 0.31
C ALA A 250 -13.96 16.76 1.83
N ASP A 251 -12.76 16.96 2.38
CA ASP A 251 -12.44 16.80 3.81
C ASP A 251 -12.56 15.37 4.36
N TRP A 252 -12.65 14.35 3.49
CA TRP A 252 -12.60 12.94 3.90
C TRP A 252 -11.16 12.39 4.02
N GLY A 253 -10.18 13.22 3.69
CA GLY A 253 -8.76 12.91 3.92
C GLY A 253 -8.10 12.05 2.84
N HIS A 254 -8.65 11.99 1.63
CA HIS A 254 -8.12 11.17 0.53
C HIS A 254 -7.97 11.96 -0.77
N SER A 255 -7.11 11.47 -1.64
CA SER A 255 -6.76 12.09 -2.90
C SER A 255 -7.35 11.38 -4.12
N SER A 256 -6.98 11.90 -5.29
CA SER A 256 -7.36 11.34 -6.58
C SER A 256 -6.15 10.96 -7.42
N ASN A 257 -6.39 10.09 -8.39
CA ASN A 257 -5.41 9.71 -9.40
C ASN A 257 -4.87 10.92 -10.18
N VAL A 258 -5.67 11.95 -10.39
CA VAL A 258 -5.27 13.18 -11.11
C VAL A 258 -4.19 13.93 -10.34
N VAL A 259 -4.40 14.17 -9.05
CA VAL A 259 -3.42 14.81 -8.17
C VAL A 259 -2.12 14.00 -8.13
N GLY A 260 -2.22 12.67 -8.06
CA GLY A 260 -1.06 11.78 -8.09
C GLY A 260 -0.20 11.95 -9.36
N VAL A 261 -0.84 12.06 -10.54
CA VAL A 261 -0.14 12.30 -11.80
C VAL A 261 0.53 13.67 -11.79
N GLU A 262 -0.18 14.75 -11.41
CA GLU A 262 0.34 16.11 -11.39
C GLU A 262 1.58 16.25 -10.49
N LEU A 263 1.49 15.77 -9.25
CA LEU A 263 2.59 15.82 -8.29
C LEU A 263 3.80 14.97 -8.75
N CYS A 264 3.56 13.76 -9.24
CA CYS A 264 4.63 12.88 -9.70
C CYS A 264 5.33 13.39 -10.96
N GLN A 265 4.60 13.95 -11.92
CA GLN A 265 5.20 14.60 -13.10
C GLN A 265 6.04 15.81 -12.71
N ALA A 266 5.53 16.69 -11.85
CA ALA A 266 6.26 17.86 -11.36
C ALA A 266 7.51 17.48 -10.56
N ALA A 267 7.49 16.37 -9.84
CA ALA A 267 8.60 15.86 -9.05
C ALA A 267 9.62 15.02 -9.85
N GLY A 268 9.35 14.70 -11.12
CA GLY A 268 10.20 13.84 -11.95
C GLY A 268 10.24 12.39 -11.47
N VAL A 269 9.15 11.88 -10.92
CA VAL A 269 9.00 10.50 -10.45
C VAL A 269 9.06 9.52 -11.63
N ALA A 270 9.65 8.35 -11.43
CA ALA A 270 9.73 7.33 -12.48
C ALA A 270 8.47 6.47 -12.56
N HIS A 271 7.86 6.15 -11.41
CA HIS A 271 6.74 5.23 -11.32
C HIS A 271 5.73 5.68 -10.25
N LEU A 272 4.48 5.88 -10.64
CA LEU A 272 3.32 6.12 -9.79
C LEU A 272 2.54 4.81 -9.62
N CYS A 273 2.35 4.35 -8.39
CA CYS A 273 1.48 3.22 -8.06
C CYS A 273 0.25 3.72 -7.31
N LEU A 274 -0.92 3.64 -7.96
CA LEU A 274 -2.20 3.98 -7.34
C LEU A 274 -2.51 2.97 -6.23
N PHE A 275 -2.85 3.47 -5.06
CA PHE A 275 -2.99 2.68 -3.84
C PHE A 275 -4.24 3.11 -3.06
N HIS A 276 -4.59 2.41 -2.00
CA HIS A 276 -5.68 2.72 -1.08
C HIS A 276 -7.05 2.78 -1.78
N HIS A 277 -7.38 1.69 -2.50
CA HIS A 277 -8.58 1.63 -3.33
C HIS A 277 -9.87 1.69 -2.54
N GLU A 278 -10.82 2.52 -3.00
CA GLU A 278 -12.19 2.63 -2.45
C GLU A 278 -12.84 1.24 -2.31
N PRO A 279 -13.31 0.85 -1.11
CA PRO A 279 -13.95 -0.46 -0.89
C PRO A 279 -15.17 -0.71 -1.77
N ALA A 280 -15.91 0.33 -2.13
CA ALA A 280 -17.09 0.23 -2.99
C ALA A 280 -16.76 0.00 -4.46
N SER A 281 -15.51 0.24 -4.90
CA SER A 281 -15.07 0.06 -6.29
C SER A 281 -14.80 -1.41 -6.59
N ASP A 282 -15.45 -1.94 -7.62
CA ASP A 282 -15.15 -3.26 -8.16
C ASP A 282 -13.89 -3.23 -9.05
N ASP A 283 -13.40 -4.40 -9.45
CA ASP A 283 -12.18 -4.51 -10.23
C ASP A 283 -12.31 -3.92 -11.65
N ALA A 284 -13.52 -3.85 -12.21
CA ALA A 284 -13.74 -3.22 -13.51
C ALA A 284 -13.61 -1.69 -13.39
N THR A 285 -14.15 -1.11 -12.32
CA THR A 285 -14.01 0.31 -11.99
C THR A 285 -12.53 0.67 -11.79
N LEU A 286 -11.80 -0.11 -11.00
CA LEU A 286 -10.37 0.14 -10.75
C LEU A 286 -9.51 0.00 -12.01
N ALA A 287 -9.84 -0.96 -12.90
CA ALA A 287 -9.18 -1.09 -14.20
C ALA A 287 -9.47 0.13 -15.09
N GLY A 288 -10.69 0.68 -15.05
CA GLY A 288 -11.07 1.92 -15.71
C GLY A 288 -10.25 3.12 -15.20
N VAL A 289 -10.19 3.31 -13.88
CA VAL A 289 -9.37 4.36 -13.25
C VAL A 289 -7.91 4.28 -13.70
N LEU A 290 -7.33 3.08 -13.74
CA LEU A 290 -5.96 2.90 -14.22
C LEU A 290 -5.80 3.30 -15.70
N ALA A 291 -6.75 2.92 -16.56
CA ALA A 291 -6.72 3.27 -17.98
C ALA A 291 -6.83 4.79 -18.19
N ASP A 292 -7.75 5.43 -17.48
CA ASP A 292 -7.95 6.89 -17.52
C ASP A 292 -6.72 7.63 -16.99
N THR A 293 -6.10 7.14 -15.92
CA THR A 293 -4.87 7.71 -15.35
C THR A 293 -3.70 7.65 -16.34
N ARG A 294 -3.54 6.52 -17.04
CA ARG A 294 -2.53 6.38 -18.09
C ARG A 294 -2.77 7.33 -19.26
N SER A 295 -4.04 7.50 -19.64
CA SER A 295 -4.41 8.44 -20.70
C SER A 295 -4.13 9.88 -20.26
N LEU A 296 -4.48 10.25 -19.04
CA LEU A 296 -4.17 11.55 -18.46
C LEU A 296 -2.66 11.81 -18.47
N GLU A 297 -1.88 10.86 -17.99
CA GLU A 297 -0.41 10.97 -17.99
C GLU A 297 0.14 11.25 -19.38
N GLN A 298 -0.35 10.55 -20.41
CA GLN A 298 0.08 10.78 -21.78
C GLN A 298 -0.26 12.16 -22.31
N ILE A 299 -1.45 12.67 -21.97
CA ILE A 299 -1.94 13.99 -22.42
C ILE A 299 -1.20 15.13 -21.72
N THR A 300 -0.93 14.99 -20.42
CA THR A 300 -0.33 16.04 -19.59
C THR A 300 1.19 15.95 -19.50
N ARG A 301 1.79 14.91 -20.09
CA ARG A 301 3.23 14.67 -20.03
C ARG A 301 4.03 15.85 -20.52
N ASN A 302 4.87 16.37 -19.63
CA ASN A 302 5.82 17.42 -19.93
C ASN A 302 7.22 16.98 -19.45
N GLY A 303 7.92 16.18 -20.27
CA GLY A 303 9.24 15.66 -19.93
C GLY A 303 9.33 14.13 -19.93
N ARG A 304 9.93 13.55 -18.88
CA ARG A 304 10.11 12.11 -18.76
C ARG A 304 8.75 11.40 -18.61
N PRO A 305 8.53 10.25 -19.29
CA PRO A 305 7.34 9.44 -19.07
C PRO A 305 7.23 8.98 -17.61
N LEU A 306 6.03 9.08 -17.04
CA LEU A 306 5.68 8.53 -15.74
C LEU A 306 5.01 7.17 -15.96
N HIS A 307 5.65 6.10 -15.49
CA HIS A 307 4.98 4.79 -15.51
C HIS A 307 3.84 4.78 -14.49
N VAL A 308 2.66 4.29 -14.86
CA VAL A 308 1.49 4.22 -13.97
C VAL A 308 1.00 2.79 -13.83
N THR A 309 0.91 2.33 -12.59
CA THR A 309 0.28 1.05 -12.21
C THR A 309 -0.77 1.28 -11.13
N SER A 310 -1.63 0.29 -10.93
CA SER A 310 -2.54 0.21 -9.79
C SER A 310 -2.12 -0.96 -8.93
N ALA A 311 -2.00 -0.76 -7.64
CA ALA A 311 -1.62 -1.79 -6.70
C ALA A 311 -2.67 -2.90 -6.62
N TYR A 312 -2.22 -4.13 -6.36
CA TYR A 312 -3.08 -5.25 -6.02
C TYR A 312 -2.35 -6.19 -5.05
N ASP A 313 -3.12 -6.96 -4.29
CA ASP A 313 -2.54 -7.92 -3.34
C ASP A 313 -1.69 -8.93 -4.11
N GLY A 314 -0.41 -9.02 -3.77
CA GLY A 314 0.58 -9.87 -4.44
C GLY A 314 1.41 -9.17 -5.52
N LEU A 315 1.15 -7.90 -5.86
CA LEU A 315 2.00 -7.14 -6.80
C LEU A 315 3.42 -7.01 -6.25
N GLU A 316 4.40 -7.24 -7.12
CA GLU A 316 5.81 -6.91 -6.88
C GLU A 316 6.29 -5.90 -7.92
N ILE A 317 6.88 -4.79 -7.48
CA ILE A 317 7.50 -3.77 -8.34
C ILE A 317 9.01 -3.82 -8.09
N ALA A 318 9.78 -4.17 -9.12
CA ALA A 318 11.25 -4.07 -9.09
C ALA A 318 11.71 -2.61 -9.18
N LEU A 319 12.79 -2.24 -8.49
CA LEU A 319 13.35 -0.90 -8.42
C LEU A 319 14.66 -0.76 -9.20
#